data_2bb7042647301aaa93e0d96652698ea6
#
_entry.id   2bb7042647301aaa93e0d96652698ea6
#
_cell.length_a   1.000
_cell.length_b   1.000
_cell.length_c   1.000
_cell.angle_alpha   90.00
_cell.angle_beta   90.00
_cell.angle_gamma   90.00
#
_symmetry.space_group_name_H-M   'P 1'
#
loop_
_entity.id
_entity.type
_entity.pdbx_description
1 polymer ?
#
loop_
_entity_poly.entity_id
_entity_poly.type
_entity_poly.pdbx_seq_one_letter_code
_entity_poly.pdbx_strand_id
1 'polypeptide(L)'
;CLDKPFPLNQLIPKHNWLTIFEPEDHLKNLSLTIKKFKKFNSQSIIGSFSIKDKPLINFFKNITKNIYTLNPNKDFNKINKLASFESFDKYFVNNISFICNKYKMCDLLIVRHVLEHSTNIKVFLSSLKKMIRKDGLLLLEVPDCEKQFNCGDITVLWEEHNFYFTESSLRFFLQSQ
;
A
#
# COMPACT_ATOMS: atom_id res chain seq x y z
N CYS A 1 -11.73 17.33 -13.50
CA CYS A 1 -10.29 17.65 -13.36
C CYS A 1 -10.14 19.14 -13.21
N LEU A 2 -9.28 19.56 -12.28
CA LEU A 2 -8.87 20.96 -12.20
C LEU A 2 -7.95 21.27 -13.39
N ASP A 3 -8.16 22.38 -14.07
CA ASP A 3 -7.31 22.82 -15.20
C ASP A 3 -5.87 23.09 -14.75
N LYS A 4 -5.72 23.50 -13.50
CA LYS A 4 -4.42 23.65 -12.83
C LYS A 4 -4.50 23.01 -11.45
N PRO A 5 -3.75 21.91 -11.21
CA PRO A 5 -3.68 21.30 -9.89
C PRO A 5 -3.04 22.28 -8.90
N PHE A 6 -3.45 22.22 -7.66
CA PHE A 6 -2.80 22.99 -6.60
C PHE A 6 -1.33 22.60 -6.50
N PRO A 7 -0.44 23.56 -6.23
CA PRO A 7 0.97 23.26 -5.97
C PRO A 7 1.12 22.30 -4.79
N LEU A 8 1.89 21.23 -4.95
CA LEU A 8 2.10 20.21 -3.93
C LEU A 8 2.52 20.77 -2.56
N ASN A 9 3.30 21.84 -2.55
CA ASN A 9 3.72 22.51 -1.30
C ASN A 9 2.57 23.16 -0.53
N GLN A 10 1.44 23.43 -1.17
CA GLN A 10 0.22 23.93 -0.51
C GLN A 10 -0.68 22.82 -0.01
N LEU A 11 -0.53 21.60 -0.57
CA LEU A 11 -1.31 20.41 -0.22
C LEU A 11 -0.61 19.54 0.82
N ILE A 12 0.66 19.83 1.16
CA ILE A 12 1.40 19.04 2.15
C ILE A 12 0.71 19.15 3.51
N PRO A 13 0.15 18.08 4.04
CA PRO A 13 -0.45 18.11 5.36
C PRO A 13 0.61 18.39 6.41
N LYS A 14 0.25 19.13 7.44
CA LYS A 14 1.13 19.42 8.59
C LYS A 14 1.47 18.16 9.40
N HIS A 15 0.77 17.06 9.14
CA HIS A 15 0.87 15.79 9.86
C HIS A 15 1.49 14.70 8.98
N ASN A 16 2.20 13.77 9.62
CA ASN A 16 2.72 12.60 8.94
C ASN A 16 1.63 11.52 8.86
N TRP A 17 1.00 11.36 7.71
CA TRP A 17 -0.05 10.38 7.47
C TRP A 17 0.35 8.94 7.79
N LEU A 18 1.62 8.60 7.67
CA LEU A 18 2.12 7.28 8.02
C LEU A 18 2.01 6.96 9.52
N THR A 19 1.72 7.96 10.35
CA THR A 19 1.56 7.79 11.80
C THR A 19 0.10 7.84 12.28
N ILE A 20 -0.87 8.05 11.39
CA ILE A 20 -2.29 8.02 11.74
C ILE A 20 -2.70 6.58 12.04
N PHE A 21 -3.39 6.39 13.16
CA PHE A 21 -3.94 5.09 13.55
C PHE A 21 -5.17 4.79 12.71
N GLU A 22 -5.08 3.72 11.95
CA GLU A 22 -6.21 3.15 11.23
C GLU A 22 -6.98 2.17 12.12
N PRO A 23 -8.30 1.92 11.89
CA PRO A 23 -9.02 0.89 12.59
C PRO A 23 -8.35 -0.48 12.44
N GLU A 24 -8.12 -1.19 13.56
CA GLU A 24 -7.37 -2.45 13.57
C GLU A 24 -8.23 -3.67 13.88
N ASP A 25 -9.50 -3.48 14.27
CA ASP A 25 -10.38 -4.56 14.74
C ASP A 25 -10.57 -5.69 13.72
N HIS A 26 -10.56 -5.36 12.42
CA HIS A 26 -10.70 -6.31 11.33
C HIS A 26 -9.43 -7.12 11.02
N LEU A 27 -8.24 -6.68 11.48
CA LEU A 27 -6.95 -7.25 11.06
C LEU A 27 -6.77 -8.70 11.48
N LYS A 28 -7.35 -9.10 12.63
CA LYS A 28 -7.36 -10.50 13.06
C LYS A 28 -8.06 -11.39 12.03
N ASN A 29 -9.26 -11.01 11.63
CA ASN A 29 -10.04 -11.75 10.65
C ASN A 29 -9.38 -11.73 9.27
N LEU A 30 -8.81 -10.61 8.88
CA LEU A 30 -8.02 -10.48 7.66
C LEU A 30 -6.83 -11.43 7.65
N SER A 31 -6.08 -11.51 8.75
CA SER A 31 -4.95 -12.43 8.88
C SER A 31 -5.36 -13.91 8.73
N LEU A 32 -6.52 -14.29 9.29
CA LEU A 32 -7.07 -15.63 9.15
C LEU A 32 -7.48 -15.91 7.70
N THR A 33 -8.07 -14.94 7.04
CA THR A 33 -8.45 -15.04 5.62
C THR A 33 -7.22 -15.24 4.75
N ILE A 34 -6.16 -14.46 4.93
CA ILE A 34 -4.90 -14.60 4.20
C ILE A 34 -4.34 -16.01 4.37
N LYS A 35 -4.36 -16.56 5.59
CA LYS A 35 -3.85 -17.91 5.90
C LYS A 35 -4.68 -19.03 5.26
N LYS A 36 -5.93 -18.78 4.85
CA LYS A 36 -6.74 -19.72 4.07
C LYS A 36 -6.30 -19.79 2.61
N PHE A 37 -5.87 -18.65 2.03
CA PHE A 37 -5.42 -18.60 0.63
C PHE A 37 -4.03 -19.20 0.44
N LYS A 38 -3.15 -19.07 1.43
CA LYS A 38 -1.79 -19.60 1.36
C LYS A 38 -1.32 -20.08 2.72
N LYS A 39 -0.69 -21.26 2.73
CA LYS A 39 0.02 -21.77 3.91
C LYS A 39 1.38 -21.10 4.03
N PHE A 40 1.67 -20.59 5.21
CA PHE A 40 2.95 -19.98 5.55
C PHE A 40 3.72 -20.86 6.52
N ASN A 41 5.04 -20.83 6.46
CA ASN A 41 5.95 -21.58 7.32
C ASN A 41 7.17 -20.74 7.71
N SER A 42 8.12 -21.32 8.41
CA SER A 42 9.31 -20.62 8.90
C SER A 42 10.22 -20.04 7.80
N GLN A 43 10.11 -20.55 6.58
CA GLN A 43 10.88 -20.08 5.42
C GLN A 43 10.13 -19.00 4.62
N SER A 44 8.85 -18.80 4.89
CA SER A 44 8.05 -17.79 4.19
C SER A 44 8.59 -16.39 4.45
N ILE A 45 8.58 -15.56 3.42
CA ILE A 45 9.02 -14.17 3.48
C ILE A 45 7.80 -13.26 3.39
N ILE A 46 7.67 -12.34 4.35
CA ILE A 46 6.56 -11.38 4.41
C ILE A 46 7.14 -9.98 4.29
N GLY A 47 6.74 -9.29 3.23
CA GLY A 47 7.05 -7.88 3.00
C GLY A 47 5.88 -6.98 3.37
N SER A 48 6.17 -5.76 3.79
CA SER A 48 5.17 -4.71 3.94
C SER A 48 5.66 -3.39 3.38
N PHE A 49 4.71 -2.61 2.89
CA PHE A 49 5.01 -1.34 2.23
C PHE A 49 5.29 -0.23 3.25
N SER A 50 4.61 -0.24 4.40
CA SER A 50 4.75 0.83 5.38
C SER A 50 4.71 0.33 6.82
N ILE A 51 5.07 1.23 7.75
CA ILE A 51 4.97 0.96 9.19
C ILE A 51 3.52 0.78 9.67
N LYS A 52 2.53 1.29 8.94
CA LYS A 52 1.10 1.07 9.20
C LYS A 52 0.70 -0.41 9.16
N ASP A 53 1.49 -1.23 8.46
CA ASP A 53 1.21 -2.66 8.31
C ASP A 53 1.65 -3.48 9.52
N LYS A 54 2.39 -2.87 10.46
CA LYS A 54 2.94 -3.55 11.65
C LYS A 54 1.91 -4.32 12.48
N PRO A 55 0.69 -3.81 12.74
CA PRO A 55 -0.33 -4.56 13.47
C PRO A 55 -0.71 -5.87 12.76
N LEU A 56 -0.91 -5.84 11.44
CA LEU A 56 -1.21 -7.03 10.66
C LEU A 56 -0.03 -8.00 10.61
N ILE A 57 1.18 -7.51 10.45
CA ILE A 57 2.42 -8.31 10.47
C ILE A 57 2.56 -9.11 11.77
N ASN A 58 2.14 -8.57 12.91
CA ASN A 58 2.25 -9.23 14.20
C ASN A 58 1.59 -10.62 14.22
N PHE A 59 0.51 -10.82 13.45
CA PHE A 59 -0.16 -12.12 13.32
C PHE A 59 0.66 -13.18 12.58
N PHE A 60 1.78 -12.82 11.98
CA PHE A 60 2.66 -13.73 11.23
C PHE A 60 4.00 -13.98 11.93
N LYS A 61 4.37 -13.20 12.95
CA LYS A 61 5.66 -13.31 13.65
C LYS A 61 5.93 -14.65 14.30
N ASN A 62 4.88 -15.37 14.69
CA ASN A 62 4.99 -16.72 15.25
C ASN A 62 5.19 -17.78 14.17
N ILE A 63 4.99 -17.46 12.90
CA ILE A 63 5.12 -18.37 11.78
C ILE A 63 6.51 -18.23 11.15
N THR A 64 6.97 -17.00 10.91
CA THR A 64 8.26 -16.71 10.28
C THR A 64 8.98 -15.57 10.94
N LYS A 65 10.31 -15.58 10.87
CA LYS A 65 11.17 -14.45 11.23
C LYS A 65 11.62 -13.63 10.02
N ASN A 66 11.35 -14.12 8.80
CA ASN A 66 11.74 -13.47 7.55
C ASN A 66 10.73 -12.38 7.19
N ILE A 67 10.75 -11.28 7.94
CA ILE A 67 9.81 -10.17 7.77
C ILE A 67 10.60 -8.90 7.51
N TYR A 68 10.15 -8.10 6.53
CA TYR A 68 10.69 -6.77 6.29
C TYR A 68 9.58 -5.75 6.07
N THR A 69 9.88 -4.51 6.40
CA THR A 69 9.06 -3.34 6.08
C THR A 69 9.91 -2.35 5.31
N LEU A 70 9.39 -1.85 4.20
CA LEU A 70 10.08 -0.82 3.43
C LEU A 70 10.22 0.45 4.27
N ASN A 71 11.37 1.08 4.17
CA ASN A 71 11.66 2.33 4.86
C ASN A 71 11.85 3.44 3.82
N PRO A 72 10.93 4.42 3.73
CA PRO A 72 10.99 5.46 2.70
C PRO A 72 12.32 6.22 2.69
N ASN A 73 12.91 6.47 3.85
CA ASN A 73 14.17 7.22 3.93
C ASN A 73 15.38 6.42 3.44
N LYS A 74 15.35 5.08 3.61
CA LYS A 74 16.48 4.20 3.26
C LYS A 74 16.31 3.53 1.90
N ASP A 75 15.06 3.23 1.54
CA ASP A 75 14.75 2.39 0.38
C ASP A 75 14.32 3.20 -0.83
N PHE A 76 13.74 4.38 -0.61
CA PHE A 76 13.23 5.23 -1.68
C PHE A 76 14.18 6.39 -2.01
N ASN A 77 15.36 6.41 -1.40
CA ASN A 77 16.35 7.49 -1.56
C ASN A 77 15.71 8.89 -1.34
N LYS A 78 14.84 9.00 -0.33
CA LYS A 78 14.08 10.20 -0.04
C LYS A 78 15.00 11.26 0.56
N ILE A 79 15.34 12.24 -0.23
CA ILE A 79 16.20 13.36 0.19
C ILE A 79 15.36 14.44 0.90
N ASN A 80 14.06 14.53 0.64
CA ASN A 80 13.23 15.60 1.14
C ASN A 80 12.26 15.13 2.23
N LYS A 81 12.37 15.69 3.44
CA LYS A 81 11.48 15.41 4.57
C LYS A 81 10.02 15.85 4.33
N LEU A 82 9.79 16.70 3.33
CA LEU A 82 8.49 17.28 2.98
C LEU A 82 7.82 16.59 1.81
N ALA A 83 8.31 15.44 1.36
CA ALA A 83 7.65 14.73 0.27
C ALA A 83 6.27 14.24 0.72
N SER A 84 5.24 14.61 -0.01
CA SER A 84 3.88 14.12 0.17
C SER A 84 3.81 12.61 -0.08
N PHE A 85 2.73 11.99 0.38
CA PHE A 85 2.50 10.56 0.14
C PHE A 85 2.47 10.22 -1.35
N GLU A 86 1.94 11.12 -2.18
CA GLU A 86 1.89 11.03 -3.64
C GLU A 86 3.26 10.85 -4.29
N SER A 87 4.31 11.39 -3.65
CA SER A 87 5.67 11.18 -4.15
C SER A 87 6.28 9.85 -3.75
N PHE A 88 5.69 9.09 -2.80
CA PHE A 88 6.23 7.80 -2.42
C PHE A 88 6.10 6.75 -3.52
N ASP A 89 5.00 6.73 -4.26
CA ASP A 89 4.83 5.81 -5.37
C ASP A 89 5.87 6.07 -6.45
N LYS A 90 6.17 7.33 -6.79
CA LYS A 90 7.22 7.71 -7.73
C LYS A 90 8.60 7.29 -7.23
N TYR A 91 8.92 7.57 -5.96
CA TYR A 91 10.19 7.15 -5.38
C TYR A 91 10.31 5.63 -5.33
N PHE A 92 9.26 4.91 -4.95
CA PHE A 92 9.23 3.46 -4.96
C PHE A 92 9.46 2.91 -6.37
N VAL A 93 8.72 3.39 -7.36
CA VAL A 93 8.83 2.96 -8.77
C VAL A 93 10.24 3.23 -9.30
N ASN A 94 10.80 4.41 -9.05
CA ASN A 94 12.12 4.78 -9.52
C ASN A 94 13.25 3.96 -8.88
N ASN A 95 13.03 3.44 -7.67
CA ASN A 95 14.02 2.66 -6.92
C ASN A 95 13.71 1.16 -6.90
N ILE A 96 12.75 0.67 -7.68
CA ILE A 96 12.30 -0.73 -7.60
C ILE A 96 13.43 -1.73 -7.83
N SER A 97 14.35 -1.46 -8.74
CA SER A 97 15.50 -2.34 -8.99
C SER A 97 16.42 -2.45 -7.77
N PHE A 98 16.69 -1.32 -7.11
CA PHE A 98 17.46 -1.30 -5.86
C PHE A 98 16.74 -2.08 -4.74
N ILE A 99 15.43 -1.86 -4.60
CA ILE A 99 14.60 -2.53 -3.60
C ILE A 99 14.59 -4.05 -3.82
N CYS A 100 14.41 -4.50 -5.06
CA CYS A 100 14.44 -5.92 -5.42
C CYS A 100 15.82 -6.57 -5.20
N ASN A 101 16.91 -5.82 -5.33
CA ASN A 101 18.24 -6.31 -5.02
C ASN A 101 18.50 -6.41 -3.51
N LYS A 102 17.88 -5.50 -2.74
CA LYS A 102 18.03 -5.45 -1.28
C LYS A 102 17.16 -6.48 -0.56
N TYR A 103 15.93 -6.66 -1.01
CA TYR A 103 14.94 -7.54 -0.37
C TYR A 103 14.65 -8.74 -1.25
N LYS A 104 14.56 -9.92 -0.62
CA LYS A 104 14.13 -11.13 -1.33
C LYS A 104 12.65 -11.02 -1.72
N MET A 105 12.28 -11.63 -2.84
CA MET A 105 10.87 -11.75 -3.25
C MET A 105 10.06 -12.43 -2.15
N CYS A 106 8.88 -11.88 -1.84
CA CYS A 106 8.07 -12.33 -0.72
C CYS A 106 6.94 -13.30 -1.13
N ASP A 107 6.50 -14.05 -0.15
CA ASP A 107 5.32 -14.92 -0.25
C ASP A 107 4.03 -14.16 0.01
N LEU A 108 4.13 -13.07 0.76
CA LEU A 108 3.05 -12.12 1.01
C LEU A 108 3.63 -10.70 1.02
N LEU A 109 3.08 -9.83 0.18
CA LEU A 109 3.34 -8.39 0.24
C LEU A 109 2.07 -7.68 0.73
N ILE A 110 2.21 -6.92 1.81
CA ILE A 110 1.12 -6.16 2.43
C ILE A 110 1.25 -4.70 2.00
N VAL A 111 0.18 -4.15 1.43
CA VAL A 111 0.09 -2.76 0.96
C VAL A 111 -1.27 -2.22 1.38
N ARG A 112 -1.31 -1.47 2.48
CA ARG A 112 -2.54 -0.94 3.06
C ARG A 112 -2.54 0.58 2.97
N HIS A 113 -3.65 1.14 2.51
CA HIS A 113 -3.86 2.60 2.39
C HIS A 113 -2.71 3.30 1.65
N VAL A 114 -2.40 2.81 0.45
CA VAL A 114 -1.33 3.34 -0.42
C VAL A 114 -1.80 3.48 -1.87
N LEU A 115 -2.61 2.53 -2.35
CA LEU A 115 -2.98 2.44 -3.75
C LEU A 115 -3.79 3.66 -4.23
N GLU A 116 -4.64 4.17 -3.35
CA GLU A 116 -5.47 5.36 -3.58
C GLU A 116 -4.65 6.63 -3.82
N HIS A 117 -3.43 6.68 -3.31
CA HIS A 117 -2.51 7.79 -3.49
C HIS A 117 -1.62 7.68 -4.73
N SER A 118 -1.67 6.56 -5.44
CA SER A 118 -0.79 6.33 -6.58
C SER A 118 -1.04 7.31 -7.71
N THR A 119 0.01 7.85 -8.31
CA THR A 119 -0.09 8.75 -9.48
C THR A 119 -0.21 7.97 -10.78
N ASN A 120 0.35 6.75 -10.84
CA ASN A 120 0.21 5.83 -11.96
C ASN A 120 0.04 4.40 -11.43
N ILE A 121 -1.20 4.03 -11.23
CA ILE A 121 -1.59 2.78 -10.59
C ILE A 121 -1.06 1.52 -11.33
N LYS A 122 -1.02 1.55 -12.68
CA LYS A 122 -0.51 0.41 -13.48
C LYS A 122 0.99 0.21 -13.26
N VAL A 123 1.76 1.28 -13.31
CA VAL A 123 3.20 1.24 -13.08
C VAL A 123 3.51 0.86 -11.63
N PHE A 124 2.73 1.38 -10.68
CA PHE A 124 2.87 1.04 -9.28
C PHE A 124 2.61 -0.45 -9.02
N LEU A 125 1.48 -1.01 -9.50
CA LEU A 125 1.16 -2.43 -9.36
C LEU A 125 2.19 -3.33 -10.05
N SER A 126 2.66 -2.97 -11.25
CA SER A 126 3.70 -3.74 -11.92
C SER A 126 5.02 -3.73 -11.16
N SER A 127 5.31 -2.66 -10.43
CA SER A 127 6.47 -2.58 -9.55
C SER A 127 6.30 -3.42 -8.29
N LEU A 128 5.12 -3.41 -7.66
CA LEU A 128 4.81 -4.31 -6.54
C LEU A 128 4.95 -5.78 -6.94
N LYS A 129 4.47 -6.14 -8.14
CA LYS A 129 4.55 -7.51 -8.67
C LYS A 129 5.99 -8.03 -8.75
N LYS A 130 6.99 -7.18 -8.99
CA LYS A 130 8.41 -7.57 -9.01
C LYS A 130 8.93 -8.00 -7.64
N MET A 131 8.28 -7.61 -6.56
CA MET A 131 8.66 -7.98 -5.20
C MET A 131 8.04 -9.30 -4.73
N ILE A 132 7.13 -9.88 -5.49
CA ILE A 132 6.32 -11.03 -5.10
C ILE A 132 6.74 -12.25 -5.90
N ARG A 133 6.86 -13.41 -5.25
CA ARG A 133 7.08 -14.69 -5.93
C ARG A 133 5.90 -15.04 -6.84
N LYS A 134 6.13 -15.90 -7.82
CA LYS A 134 5.11 -16.33 -8.79
C LYS A 134 3.81 -16.82 -8.13
N ASP A 135 3.93 -17.53 -7.01
CA ASP A 135 2.82 -18.05 -6.21
C ASP A 135 2.55 -17.24 -4.94
N GLY A 136 3.14 -16.04 -4.84
CA GLY A 136 2.96 -15.13 -3.71
C GLY A 136 1.62 -14.39 -3.76
N LEU A 137 1.26 -13.82 -2.62
CA LEU A 137 0.05 -13.03 -2.45
C LEU A 137 0.39 -11.55 -2.35
N LEU A 138 -0.41 -10.72 -3.01
CA LEU A 138 -0.47 -9.28 -2.79
C LEU A 138 -1.74 -8.97 -1.99
N LEU A 139 -1.59 -8.45 -0.79
CA LEU A 139 -2.68 -7.87 -0.04
C LEU A 139 -2.77 -6.39 -0.36
N LEU A 140 -3.90 -5.97 -0.91
CA LEU A 140 -4.25 -4.57 -1.08
C LEU A 140 -5.43 -4.25 -0.16
N GLU A 141 -5.32 -3.16 0.59
CA GLU A 141 -6.41 -2.59 1.37
C GLU A 141 -6.52 -1.11 1.00
N VAL A 142 -7.71 -0.70 0.60
CA VAL A 142 -8.06 0.67 0.20
C VAL A 142 -9.40 1.05 0.83
N PRO A 143 -9.68 2.34 1.01
CA PRO A 143 -11.01 2.79 1.41
C PRO A 143 -12.07 2.37 0.39
N ASP A 144 -13.19 1.83 0.87
CA ASP A 144 -14.38 1.59 0.05
C ASP A 144 -15.28 2.83 0.09
N CYS A 145 -15.45 3.45 -1.06
CA CYS A 145 -16.20 4.70 -1.21
C CYS A 145 -17.65 4.48 -1.71
N GLU A 146 -18.11 3.23 -1.82
CA GLU A 146 -19.42 2.93 -2.44
C GLU A 146 -20.57 3.58 -1.68
N LYS A 147 -20.59 3.45 -0.35
CA LYS A 147 -21.63 4.04 0.48
C LYS A 147 -21.69 5.56 0.35
N GLN A 148 -20.54 6.21 0.39
CA GLN A 148 -20.43 7.66 0.29
C GLN A 148 -20.91 8.16 -1.08
N PHE A 149 -20.52 7.49 -2.15
CA PHE A 149 -21.00 7.85 -3.49
C PHE A 149 -22.52 7.68 -3.63
N ASN A 150 -23.09 6.62 -3.08
CA ASN A 150 -24.52 6.37 -3.13
C ASN A 150 -25.34 7.40 -2.33
N CYS A 151 -24.75 7.97 -1.26
CA CYS A 151 -25.39 9.00 -0.43
C CYS A 151 -25.06 10.43 -0.88
N GLY A 152 -24.18 10.62 -1.86
CA GLY A 152 -23.69 11.94 -2.25
C GLY A 152 -22.80 12.62 -1.20
N ASP A 153 -22.16 11.83 -0.35
CA ASP A 153 -21.27 12.32 0.70
C ASP A 153 -19.92 12.74 0.12
N ILE A 154 -19.71 14.05 0.01
CA ILE A 154 -18.48 14.64 -0.53
C ILE A 154 -17.32 14.67 0.47
N THR A 155 -17.54 14.32 1.73
CA THR A 155 -16.49 14.34 2.77
C THR A 155 -15.43 13.26 2.56
N VAL A 156 -15.71 12.28 1.70
CA VAL A 156 -14.76 11.25 1.28
C VAL A 156 -13.68 11.78 0.34
N LEU A 157 -13.90 12.95 -0.27
CA LEU A 157 -12.95 13.53 -1.22
C LEU A 157 -11.78 14.19 -0.48
N TRP A 158 -10.62 13.57 -0.61
CA TRP A 158 -9.37 14.05 -0.03
C TRP A 158 -8.40 14.43 -1.13
N GLU A 159 -7.69 15.55 -0.97
CA GLU A 159 -6.77 16.09 -1.97
C GLU A 159 -5.62 15.14 -2.28
N GLU A 160 -5.29 14.24 -1.34
CA GLU A 160 -4.21 13.26 -1.49
C GLU A 160 -4.64 11.95 -2.14
N HIS A 161 -5.96 11.72 -2.31
CA HIS A 161 -6.47 10.56 -3.00
C HIS A 161 -6.61 10.84 -4.50
N ASN A 162 -5.81 10.15 -5.29
CA ASN A 162 -5.91 10.20 -6.75
C ASN A 162 -6.97 9.22 -7.28
N PHE A 163 -7.28 8.19 -6.50
CA PHE A 163 -8.25 7.15 -6.84
C PHE A 163 -9.22 6.92 -5.71
N TYR A 164 -10.47 6.69 -6.09
CA TYR A 164 -11.57 6.33 -5.19
C TYR A 164 -12.13 5.00 -5.66
N PHE A 165 -12.11 4.00 -4.79
CA PHE A 165 -12.49 2.65 -5.14
C PHE A 165 -13.84 2.30 -4.55
N THR A 166 -14.63 1.54 -5.32
CA THR A 166 -15.68 0.65 -4.83
C THR A 166 -15.19 -0.79 -4.99
N GLU A 167 -15.80 -1.76 -4.33
CA GLU A 167 -15.42 -3.17 -4.53
C GLU A 167 -15.43 -3.55 -6.01
N SER A 168 -16.49 -3.17 -6.73
CA SER A 168 -16.65 -3.48 -8.14
C SER A 168 -15.57 -2.84 -9.03
N SER A 169 -15.25 -1.57 -8.79
CA SER A 169 -14.24 -0.86 -9.60
C SER A 169 -12.82 -1.38 -9.34
N LEU A 170 -12.49 -1.68 -8.08
CA LEU A 170 -11.19 -2.28 -7.74
C LEU A 170 -11.05 -3.67 -8.35
N ARG A 171 -12.08 -4.52 -8.23
CA ARG A 171 -12.11 -5.87 -8.81
C ARG A 171 -11.92 -5.83 -10.32
N PHE A 172 -12.70 -5.00 -11.03
CA PHE A 172 -12.60 -4.82 -12.48
C PHE A 172 -11.19 -4.39 -12.88
N PHE A 173 -10.64 -3.41 -12.17
CA PHE A 173 -9.30 -2.91 -12.45
C PHE A 173 -8.24 -4.00 -12.27
N LEU A 174 -8.26 -4.75 -11.16
CA LEU A 174 -7.28 -5.80 -10.89
C LEU A 174 -7.36 -6.97 -11.87
N GLN A 175 -8.56 -7.31 -12.36
CA GLN A 175 -8.74 -8.34 -13.39
C GLN A 175 -8.17 -7.94 -14.75
N SER A 176 -8.02 -6.65 -15.00
CA SER A 176 -7.47 -6.11 -16.25
C SER A 176 -5.92 -6.05 -16.29
N GLN A 177 -5.23 -6.41 -15.18
CA GLN A 177 -3.76 -6.35 -15.05
C GLN A 177 -3.13 -7.75 -15.18
#